data_ad2456d542a2de658da6425c653ac8af
#
_entry.id   ad2456d542a2de658da6425c653ac8af
#
_cell.length_a   1.000
_cell.length_b   1.000
_cell.length_c   1.000
_cell.angle_alpha   90.00
_cell.angle_beta   90.00
_cell.angle_gamma   90.00
#
_symmetry.space_group_name_H-M   'P 1'
#
loop_
_entity.id
_entity.type
_entity.pdbx_description
1 polymer ?
#
loop_
_entity_poly.entity_id
_entity_poly.type
_entity_poly.pdbx_seq_one_letter_code
_entity_poly.pdbx_strand_id
1 'polypeptide(L)'
;MKTNIILRLGLFALALTACSSPAKKCPKPEKVVEQNPAEFDPGPEADQATINMDSYDAVQYWKQKMNTRLKSIEKIYERADWTTPAHKTRFFNNLKASQNAFEAYLKAQVELQYPKAEEDEWWGSGIPPCINLIYLEHYKSRYMALGLWEKGTPDGEMCGGSALTQWEMEEMKQ
;
A
#
# COMPACT_ATOMS: atom_id res chain seq x y z
N MET A 1 -25.24 -44.52 -25.20
CA MET A 1 -25.68 -44.59 -23.79
C MET A 1 -25.93 -43.15 -23.35
N LYS A 2 -27.21 -42.79 -23.13
CA LYS A 2 -27.64 -41.45 -22.72
C LYS A 2 -27.94 -41.50 -21.23
N THR A 3 -27.22 -40.77 -20.40
CA THR A 3 -27.41 -40.69 -18.96
C THR A 3 -28.17 -39.39 -18.65
N ASN A 4 -29.41 -39.51 -18.24
CA ASN A 4 -30.27 -38.41 -17.79
C ASN A 4 -29.90 -38.01 -16.35
N ILE A 5 -29.49 -36.77 -16.13
CA ILE A 5 -29.31 -36.18 -14.79
C ILE A 5 -30.59 -35.43 -14.44
N ILE A 6 -31.32 -35.95 -13.47
CA ILE A 6 -32.52 -35.38 -12.90
C ILE A 6 -32.13 -34.30 -11.90
N LEU A 7 -32.46 -33.05 -12.24
CA LEU A 7 -32.29 -31.87 -11.37
C LEU A 7 -33.42 -31.82 -10.35
N ARG A 8 -33.16 -32.09 -9.07
CA ARG A 8 -34.12 -31.90 -7.98
C ARG A 8 -34.03 -30.44 -7.50
N LEU A 9 -35.03 -29.64 -7.85
CA LEU A 9 -35.30 -28.36 -7.21
C LEU A 9 -35.89 -28.61 -5.80
N GLY A 10 -35.14 -28.28 -4.75
CA GLY A 10 -35.63 -28.19 -3.39
C GLY A 10 -36.22 -26.80 -3.14
N LEU A 11 -37.55 -26.76 -2.97
CA LEU A 11 -38.29 -25.58 -2.52
C LEU A 11 -38.02 -25.36 -1.03
N PHE A 12 -37.25 -24.33 -0.65
CA PHE A 12 -37.13 -23.87 0.71
C PHE A 12 -38.23 -22.84 0.99
N ALA A 13 -39.26 -23.26 1.70
CA ALA A 13 -40.29 -22.36 2.24
C ALA A 13 -39.71 -21.62 3.45
N LEU A 14 -39.42 -20.32 3.32
CA LEU A 14 -39.11 -19.43 4.44
C LEU A 14 -40.40 -19.09 5.19
N ALA A 15 -40.54 -19.67 6.39
CA ALA A 15 -41.55 -19.27 7.35
C ALA A 15 -41.17 -17.89 7.94
N LEU A 16 -41.92 -16.87 7.55
CA LEU A 16 -41.90 -15.54 8.17
C LEU A 16 -42.65 -15.62 9.52
N THR A 17 -41.96 -15.83 10.61
CA THR A 17 -42.49 -15.60 11.96
C THR A 17 -42.39 -14.10 12.26
N ALA A 18 -43.55 -13.44 12.23
CA ALA A 18 -43.72 -12.08 12.71
C ALA A 18 -43.54 -12.03 14.23
N CYS A 19 -42.41 -11.56 14.73
CA CYS A 19 -42.25 -11.18 16.13
C CYS A 19 -42.79 -9.77 16.33
N SER A 20 -44.02 -9.67 16.82
CA SER A 20 -44.57 -8.46 17.44
C SER A 20 -44.11 -8.39 18.89
N SER A 21 -43.03 -7.66 19.16
CA SER A 21 -42.60 -7.25 20.50
C SER A 21 -42.42 -5.74 20.59
N PRO A 22 -42.79 -5.10 21.74
CA PRO A 22 -42.83 -3.65 21.86
C PRO A 22 -41.42 -3.06 21.72
N ALA A 23 -41.38 -1.94 21.03
CA ALA A 23 -40.19 -1.19 20.57
C ALA A 23 -39.10 -1.05 21.65
N LYS A 24 -38.12 -1.96 21.65
CA LYS A 24 -36.79 -1.62 22.14
C LYS A 24 -36.16 -0.74 21.07
N LYS A 25 -35.87 0.55 21.44
CA LYS A 25 -35.09 1.45 20.60
C LYS A 25 -33.83 0.72 20.18
N CYS A 26 -33.69 0.43 18.88
CA CYS A 26 -32.40 0.01 18.31
C CYS A 26 -31.34 1.00 18.76
N PRO A 27 -30.23 0.56 19.37
CA PRO A 27 -29.10 1.44 19.60
C PRO A 27 -28.74 2.07 18.25
N LYS A 28 -28.60 3.41 18.23
CA LYS A 28 -28.07 4.11 17.05
C LYS A 28 -26.75 3.41 16.69
N PRO A 29 -26.49 3.12 15.40
CA PRO A 29 -25.21 2.60 15.02
C PRO A 29 -24.14 3.58 15.55
N GLU A 30 -23.29 3.05 16.41
CA GLU A 30 -22.11 3.74 16.89
C GLU A 30 -21.36 4.22 15.64
N LYS A 31 -21.02 5.52 15.61
CA LYS A 31 -20.25 6.05 14.47
C LYS A 31 -18.97 5.24 14.38
N VAL A 32 -18.87 4.39 13.37
CA VAL A 32 -17.60 3.79 13.00
C VAL A 32 -16.66 4.95 12.75
N VAL A 33 -15.70 5.15 13.64
CA VAL A 33 -14.62 6.12 13.42
C VAL A 33 -13.83 5.56 12.25
N GLU A 34 -13.98 6.16 11.08
CA GLU A 34 -13.23 5.83 9.90
C GLU A 34 -11.76 6.14 10.22
N GLN A 35 -10.99 5.09 10.54
CA GLN A 35 -9.58 5.25 10.87
C GLN A 35 -8.85 5.74 9.63
N ASN A 36 -7.99 6.73 9.81
CA ASN A 36 -7.13 7.22 8.74
C ASN A 36 -6.09 6.13 8.39
N PRO A 37 -6.16 5.47 7.23
CA PRO A 37 -5.25 4.37 6.90
C PRO A 37 -3.78 4.81 6.80
N ALA A 38 -3.51 6.11 6.87
CA ALA A 38 -2.15 6.64 6.92
C ALA A 38 -1.48 6.46 8.29
N GLU A 39 -2.27 6.26 9.35
CA GLU A 39 -1.82 6.11 10.73
C GLU A 39 -2.32 4.78 11.29
N PHE A 40 -1.39 3.88 11.57
CA PHE A 40 -1.70 2.65 12.26
C PHE A 40 -1.77 2.92 13.77
N ASP A 41 -2.99 3.00 14.29
CA ASP A 41 -3.26 3.05 15.73
C ASP A 41 -4.54 2.23 16.00
N PRO A 42 -4.40 0.94 16.32
CA PRO A 42 -5.55 0.05 16.56
C PRO A 42 -6.31 0.37 17.85
N GLY A 43 -5.78 1.26 18.70
CA GLY A 43 -6.33 1.55 20.00
C GLY A 43 -6.13 0.41 21.03
N PRO A 44 -6.34 0.71 22.32
CA PRO A 44 -5.99 -0.21 23.42
C PRO A 44 -6.93 -1.42 23.56
N GLU A 45 -8.12 -1.38 22.96
CA GLU A 45 -9.14 -2.43 23.06
C GLU A 45 -9.29 -3.26 21.77
N ALA A 46 -8.44 -3.01 20.75
CA ALA A 46 -8.50 -3.75 19.50
C ALA A 46 -8.14 -5.22 19.68
N ASP A 47 -8.94 -6.10 19.11
CA ASP A 47 -8.59 -7.52 19.05
C ASP A 47 -7.50 -7.79 17.99
N GLN A 48 -6.91 -8.98 18.03
CA GLN A 48 -5.83 -9.36 17.14
C GLN A 48 -6.22 -9.30 15.65
N ALA A 49 -7.49 -9.61 15.32
CA ALA A 49 -7.97 -9.59 13.94
C ALA A 49 -8.04 -8.15 13.42
N THR A 50 -8.52 -7.21 14.22
CA THR A 50 -8.54 -5.78 13.92
C THR A 50 -7.13 -5.24 13.75
N ILE A 51 -6.21 -5.57 14.67
CA ILE A 51 -4.80 -5.15 14.56
C ILE A 51 -4.16 -5.64 13.26
N ASN A 52 -4.40 -6.90 12.89
CA ASN A 52 -3.87 -7.47 11.65
C ASN A 52 -4.42 -6.75 10.41
N MET A 53 -5.73 -6.47 10.39
CA MET A 53 -6.39 -5.82 9.25
C MET A 53 -5.92 -4.36 9.11
N ASP A 54 -5.96 -3.57 10.18
CA ASP A 54 -5.58 -2.17 10.17
C ASP A 54 -4.11 -1.97 9.77
N SER A 55 -3.21 -2.83 10.28
CA SER A 55 -1.81 -2.79 9.89
C SER A 55 -1.59 -3.12 8.42
N TYR A 56 -2.33 -4.09 7.89
CA TYR A 56 -2.29 -4.43 6.46
C TYR A 56 -2.79 -3.28 5.59
N ASP A 57 -3.92 -2.66 5.96
CA ASP A 57 -4.52 -1.55 5.21
C ASP A 57 -3.58 -0.32 5.19
N ALA A 58 -2.91 -0.04 6.30
CA ALA A 58 -1.89 1.01 6.36
C ALA A 58 -0.71 0.73 5.40
N VAL A 59 -0.25 -0.53 5.31
CA VAL A 59 0.79 -0.93 4.35
C VAL A 59 0.31 -0.72 2.91
N GLN A 60 -0.92 -1.19 2.57
CA GLN A 60 -1.46 -1.02 1.21
C GLN A 60 -1.60 0.45 0.82
N TYR A 61 -2.06 1.29 1.76
CA TYR A 61 -2.16 2.73 1.54
C TYR A 61 -0.80 3.35 1.16
N TRP A 62 0.25 3.12 1.95
CA TRP A 62 1.56 3.71 1.67
C TRP A 62 2.25 3.11 0.45
N LYS A 63 2.07 1.83 0.19
CA LYS A 63 2.51 1.17 -1.04
C LYS A 63 1.86 1.79 -2.27
N GLN A 64 0.55 2.02 -2.22
CA GLN A 64 -0.18 2.69 -3.31
C GLN A 64 0.29 4.14 -3.51
N LYS A 65 0.49 4.90 -2.43
CA LYS A 65 1.03 6.27 -2.48
C LYS A 65 2.41 6.29 -3.12
N MET A 66 3.31 5.40 -2.72
CA MET A 66 4.64 5.27 -3.30
C MET A 66 4.57 4.96 -4.80
N ASN A 67 3.75 3.98 -5.20
CA ASN A 67 3.59 3.61 -6.61
C ASN A 67 3.00 4.74 -7.46
N THR A 68 2.04 5.50 -6.90
CA THR A 68 1.49 6.68 -7.57
C THR A 68 2.56 7.74 -7.78
N ARG A 69 3.40 7.97 -6.78
CA ARG A 69 4.53 8.92 -6.88
C ARG A 69 5.56 8.47 -7.91
N LEU A 70 5.91 7.18 -7.97
CA LEU A 70 6.79 6.64 -9.01
C LEU A 70 6.25 6.90 -10.41
N LYS A 71 4.95 6.66 -10.64
CA LYS A 71 4.30 6.97 -11.93
C LYS A 71 4.31 8.48 -12.24
N SER A 72 4.16 9.33 -11.22
CA SER A 72 4.29 10.78 -11.37
C SER A 72 5.69 11.16 -11.82
N ILE A 73 6.72 10.62 -11.17
CA ILE A 73 8.12 10.83 -11.53
C ILE A 73 8.37 10.36 -12.97
N GLU A 74 7.97 9.15 -13.34
CA GLU A 74 8.10 8.64 -14.70
C GLU A 74 7.51 9.62 -15.72
N LYS A 75 6.28 10.11 -15.45
CA LYS A 75 5.59 11.05 -16.34
C LYS A 75 6.30 12.41 -16.47
N ILE A 76 6.86 12.94 -15.38
CA ILE A 76 7.61 14.18 -15.36
C ILE A 76 8.89 14.01 -16.20
N TYR A 77 9.67 13.00 -15.87
CA TYR A 77 10.97 12.76 -16.51
C TYR A 77 10.85 12.27 -17.95
N GLU A 78 9.69 11.74 -18.37
CA GLU A 78 9.42 11.46 -19.78
C GLU A 78 9.38 12.72 -20.65
N ARG A 79 8.98 13.86 -20.07
CA ARG A 79 8.89 15.16 -20.72
C ARG A 79 10.16 15.99 -20.61
N ALA A 80 11.07 15.61 -19.74
CA ALA A 80 12.30 16.36 -19.51
C ALA A 80 13.15 16.45 -20.78
N ASP A 81 13.80 17.60 -20.96
CA ASP A 81 14.76 17.82 -22.04
C ASP A 81 16.10 17.15 -21.70
N TRP A 82 16.26 15.92 -22.17
CA TRP A 82 17.44 15.13 -21.92
C TRP A 82 18.55 15.48 -22.90
N THR A 83 19.76 15.70 -22.40
CA THR A 83 20.96 15.97 -23.21
C THR A 83 21.13 14.93 -24.33
N THR A 84 20.81 13.67 -24.08
CA THR A 84 20.82 12.60 -25.08
C THR A 84 19.77 11.53 -24.78
N PRO A 85 19.27 10.79 -25.80
CA PRO A 85 18.38 9.64 -25.57
C PRO A 85 18.98 8.56 -24.66
N ALA A 86 20.31 8.42 -24.67
CA ALA A 86 21.01 7.46 -23.81
C ALA A 86 20.91 7.83 -22.33
N HIS A 87 20.96 9.14 -21.99
CA HIS A 87 20.78 9.61 -20.62
C HIS A 87 19.36 9.32 -20.11
N LYS A 88 18.35 9.59 -20.93
CA LYS A 88 16.95 9.24 -20.64
C LYS A 88 16.78 7.74 -20.34
N THR A 89 17.27 6.90 -21.24
CA THR A 89 17.19 5.44 -21.07
C THR A 89 17.89 4.99 -19.80
N ARG A 90 19.07 5.53 -19.50
CA ARG A 90 19.82 5.20 -18.27
C ARG A 90 19.05 5.62 -17.03
N PHE A 91 18.42 6.79 -17.02
CA PHE A 91 17.61 7.26 -15.91
C PHE A 91 16.48 6.26 -15.59
N PHE A 92 15.65 5.88 -16.57
CA PHE A 92 14.54 4.96 -16.34
C PHE A 92 15.00 3.57 -15.93
N ASN A 93 16.10 3.07 -16.50
CA ASN A 93 16.70 1.80 -16.08
C ASN A 93 17.14 1.86 -14.61
N ASN A 94 17.77 2.96 -14.18
CA ASN A 94 18.22 3.15 -12.81
C ASN A 94 17.04 3.34 -11.84
N LEU A 95 15.99 4.06 -12.23
CA LEU A 95 14.77 4.19 -11.43
C LEU A 95 14.14 2.82 -11.16
N LYS A 96 13.99 2.01 -12.21
CA LYS A 96 13.48 0.63 -12.11
C LYS A 96 14.39 -0.26 -11.25
N ALA A 97 15.69 -0.19 -11.47
CA ALA A 97 16.67 -0.97 -10.70
C ALA A 97 16.64 -0.57 -9.21
N SER A 98 16.55 0.72 -8.90
CA SER A 98 16.41 1.24 -7.54
C SER A 98 15.13 0.75 -6.86
N GLN A 99 14.01 0.67 -7.58
CA GLN A 99 12.77 0.14 -7.01
C GLN A 99 12.85 -1.36 -6.77
N ASN A 100 13.43 -2.13 -7.70
CA ASN A 100 13.63 -3.58 -7.50
C ASN A 100 14.56 -3.86 -6.30
N ALA A 101 15.62 -3.07 -6.15
CA ALA A 101 16.54 -3.19 -5.01
C ALA A 101 15.84 -2.85 -3.68
N PHE A 102 14.98 -1.85 -3.67
CA PHE A 102 14.16 -1.51 -2.49
C PHE A 102 13.22 -2.66 -2.08
N GLU A 103 12.50 -3.26 -3.02
CA GLU A 103 11.62 -4.41 -2.73
C GLU A 103 12.41 -5.63 -2.24
N ALA A 104 13.59 -5.89 -2.81
CA ALA A 104 14.48 -6.96 -2.36
C ALA A 104 15.00 -6.67 -0.93
N TYR A 105 15.38 -5.42 -0.63
CA TYR A 105 15.78 -5.00 0.69
C TYR A 105 14.66 -5.21 1.73
N LEU A 106 13.42 -4.85 1.42
CA LEU A 106 12.28 -5.07 2.31
C LEU A 106 12.12 -6.55 2.70
N LYS A 107 12.15 -7.43 1.69
CA LYS A 107 12.08 -8.88 1.95
C LYS A 107 13.21 -9.35 2.85
N ALA A 108 14.43 -8.88 2.59
CA ALA A 108 15.58 -9.22 3.42
C ALA A 108 15.47 -8.70 4.86
N GLN A 109 14.85 -7.52 5.07
CA GLN A 109 14.60 -6.99 6.42
C GLN A 109 13.58 -7.84 7.19
N VAL A 110 12.50 -8.28 6.52
CA VAL A 110 11.52 -9.18 7.13
C VAL A 110 12.18 -10.51 7.47
N GLU A 111 12.90 -11.12 6.53
CA GLU A 111 13.56 -12.40 6.72
C GLU A 111 14.63 -12.35 7.82
N LEU A 112 15.32 -11.21 7.96
CA LEU A 112 16.30 -11.01 9.05
C LEU A 112 15.65 -11.01 10.44
N GLN A 113 14.48 -10.38 10.58
CA GLN A 113 13.80 -10.24 11.86
C GLN A 113 12.89 -11.43 12.18
N TYR A 114 12.27 -12.00 11.15
CA TYR A 114 11.31 -13.09 11.26
C TYR A 114 11.62 -14.19 10.23
N PRO A 115 12.71 -14.95 10.42
CA PRO A 115 13.14 -15.97 9.49
C PRO A 115 12.00 -16.96 9.20
N LYS A 116 11.71 -17.20 7.92
CA LYS A 116 10.66 -18.12 7.45
C LYS A 116 9.24 -17.83 7.98
N ALA A 117 8.94 -16.59 8.29
CA ALA A 117 7.63 -16.21 8.83
C ALA A 117 6.46 -16.55 7.89
N GLU A 118 6.70 -16.63 6.57
CA GLU A 118 5.70 -17.01 5.57
C GLU A 118 5.54 -18.54 5.47
N GLU A 119 6.53 -19.32 5.93
CA GLU A 119 6.58 -20.78 5.79
C GLU A 119 6.28 -21.51 7.11
N ASP A 120 6.47 -20.82 8.25
CA ASP A 120 6.52 -21.44 9.55
C ASP A 120 5.36 -20.98 10.46
N GLU A 121 4.40 -21.87 10.73
CA GLU A 121 3.27 -21.63 11.64
C GLU A 121 3.72 -21.33 13.08
N TRP A 122 4.99 -21.53 13.40
CA TRP A 122 5.56 -21.35 14.75
C TRP A 122 5.44 -19.90 15.26
N TRP A 123 5.41 -18.92 14.36
CA TRP A 123 5.39 -17.50 14.73
C TRP A 123 4.04 -16.99 15.29
N GLY A 124 2.94 -17.71 15.05
CA GLY A 124 1.61 -17.38 15.56
C GLY A 124 0.99 -16.09 14.97
N SER A 125 -0.22 -15.79 15.41
CA SER A 125 -1.08 -14.73 14.84
C SER A 125 -0.62 -13.29 15.15
N GLY A 126 0.32 -13.10 16.07
CA GLY A 126 0.85 -11.78 16.44
C GLY A 126 1.95 -11.27 15.52
N ILE A 127 2.49 -12.11 14.63
CA ILE A 127 3.61 -11.73 13.75
C ILE A 127 3.18 -10.93 12.52
N PRO A 128 2.05 -11.20 11.85
CA PRO A 128 1.64 -10.41 10.70
C PRO A 128 1.66 -8.89 10.91
N PRO A 129 1.12 -8.32 12.02
CA PRO A 129 1.21 -6.88 12.22
C PRO A 129 2.63 -6.38 12.47
N CYS A 130 3.51 -7.19 13.09
CA CYS A 130 4.92 -6.81 13.25
C CYS A 130 5.63 -6.72 11.91
N ILE A 131 5.37 -7.66 10.99
CA ILE A 131 5.89 -7.62 9.61
C ILE A 131 5.30 -6.42 8.86
N ASN A 132 4.00 -6.17 9.02
CA ASN A 132 3.33 -5.03 8.40
C ASN A 132 3.94 -3.70 8.87
N LEU A 133 4.33 -3.55 10.13
CA LEU A 133 5.00 -2.35 10.63
C LEU A 133 6.36 -2.12 9.95
N ILE A 134 7.13 -3.17 9.65
CA ILE A 134 8.37 -3.04 8.89
C ILE A 134 8.06 -2.49 7.49
N TYR A 135 7.12 -3.10 6.79
CA TYR A 135 6.71 -2.64 5.46
C TYR A 135 6.21 -1.21 5.49
N LEU A 136 5.34 -0.87 6.45
CA LEU A 136 4.76 0.46 6.63
C LEU A 136 5.83 1.54 6.76
N GLU A 137 6.79 1.36 7.66
CA GLU A 137 7.87 2.31 7.90
C GLU A 137 8.71 2.53 6.62
N HIS A 138 9.08 1.45 5.96
CA HIS A 138 9.92 1.54 4.76
C HIS A 138 9.17 2.12 3.55
N TYR A 139 7.91 1.77 3.31
CA TYR A 139 7.13 2.38 2.23
C TYR A 139 6.90 3.87 2.46
N LYS A 140 6.63 4.27 3.70
CA LYS A 140 6.50 5.68 4.10
C LYS A 140 7.81 6.45 3.87
N SER A 141 8.92 5.90 4.33
CA SER A 141 10.25 6.48 4.14
C SER A 141 10.61 6.60 2.64
N ARG A 142 10.38 5.54 1.87
CA ARG A 142 10.61 5.55 0.41
C ARG A 142 9.74 6.58 -0.30
N TYR A 143 8.45 6.67 0.06
CA TYR A 143 7.56 7.68 -0.46
C TYR A 143 8.08 9.10 -0.22
N MET A 144 8.56 9.39 0.99
CA MET A 144 9.13 10.71 1.32
C MET A 144 10.39 11.00 0.52
N ALA A 145 11.31 10.03 0.41
CA ALA A 145 12.54 10.18 -0.37
C ALA A 145 12.26 10.44 -1.87
N LEU A 146 11.28 9.74 -2.45
CA LEU A 146 10.87 9.95 -3.83
C LEU A 146 10.25 11.35 -4.07
N GLY A 147 9.78 12.02 -3.02
CA GLY A 147 9.24 13.38 -3.12
C GLY A 147 10.25 14.43 -3.61
N LEU A 148 11.54 14.19 -3.39
CA LEU A 148 12.61 15.05 -3.92
C LEU A 148 12.65 15.02 -5.45
N TRP A 149 12.36 13.85 -6.05
CA TRP A 149 12.33 13.68 -7.50
C TRP A 149 11.14 14.38 -8.18
N GLU A 150 10.04 14.57 -7.46
CA GLU A 150 8.88 15.34 -7.96
C GLU A 150 9.08 16.84 -7.86
N LYS A 151 9.92 17.30 -6.93
CA LYS A 151 10.13 18.74 -6.67
C LYS A 151 11.32 19.32 -7.44
N GLY A 152 12.25 18.48 -7.83
CA GLY A 152 13.54 18.93 -8.36
C GLY A 152 14.52 19.31 -7.24
N THR A 153 15.79 19.34 -7.59
CA THR A 153 16.88 19.82 -6.73
C THR A 153 16.85 21.35 -6.68
N PRO A 154 16.98 22.00 -5.52
CA PRO A 154 17.13 23.45 -5.44
C PRO A 154 18.26 23.96 -6.34
N ASP A 155 18.06 25.13 -6.98
CA ASP A 155 19.05 25.68 -7.86
C ASP A 155 20.36 25.96 -7.12
N GLY A 156 21.46 25.52 -7.72
CA GLY A 156 22.80 25.64 -7.11
C GLY A 156 23.19 24.50 -6.16
N GLU A 157 22.29 23.57 -5.84
CA GLU A 157 22.62 22.38 -5.07
C GLU A 157 23.05 21.22 -5.98
N MET A 158 24.30 20.79 -5.89
CA MET A 158 24.82 19.67 -6.70
C MET A 158 24.47 18.29 -6.13
N CYS A 159 24.06 18.20 -4.86
CA CYS A 159 23.83 16.94 -4.15
C CYS A 159 22.36 16.74 -3.76
N GLY A 160 21.42 17.42 -4.40
CA GLY A 160 20.01 17.48 -4.00
C GLY A 160 19.14 16.26 -4.28
N GLY A 161 19.68 15.20 -4.85
CA GLY A 161 18.97 13.92 -4.99
C GLY A 161 17.96 13.83 -6.14
N SER A 162 17.86 14.82 -7.00
CA SER A 162 17.04 14.79 -8.23
C SER A 162 17.92 15.02 -9.46
N ALA A 163 17.55 14.43 -10.61
CA ALA A 163 18.26 14.66 -11.87
C ALA A 163 17.85 15.97 -12.56
N LEU A 164 16.79 16.63 -12.10
CA LEU A 164 16.30 17.90 -12.58
C LEU A 164 16.33 18.93 -11.45
N THR A 165 16.59 20.20 -11.81
CA THR A 165 16.47 21.33 -10.91
C THR A 165 15.02 21.77 -10.73
N GLN A 166 14.73 22.57 -9.71
CA GLN A 166 13.40 23.16 -9.51
C GLN A 166 13.01 24.06 -10.68
N TRP A 167 13.96 24.79 -11.24
CA TRP A 167 13.74 25.64 -12.40
C TRP A 167 13.30 24.85 -13.63
N GLU A 168 14.02 23.75 -13.98
CA GLU A 168 13.64 22.85 -15.09
C GLU A 168 12.24 22.23 -14.88
N MET A 169 11.90 21.89 -13.62
CA MET A 169 10.57 21.38 -13.27
C MET A 169 9.45 22.43 -13.47
N GLU A 170 9.72 23.70 -13.22
CA GLU A 170 8.75 24.79 -13.41
C GLU A 170 8.56 25.11 -14.89
N GLU A 171 9.61 25.13 -15.68
CA GLU A 171 9.51 25.30 -17.13
C GLU A 171 8.65 24.24 -17.81
N MET A 172 8.73 22.99 -17.37
CA MET A 172 7.90 21.90 -17.91
C MET A 172 6.41 22.00 -17.59
N LYS A 173 6.00 22.89 -16.68
CA LYS A 173 4.60 23.12 -16.32
C LYS A 173 3.91 24.16 -17.20
N GLN A 174 4.67 24.94 -17.95
CA GLN A 174 4.18 25.94 -18.89
C GLN A 174 3.85 25.34 -20.25
#